data_2a1a818fb70941d77f45520ad221b3ed
#
_entry.id   2a1a818fb70941d77f45520ad221b3ed
#
_cell.length_a   1.000
_cell.length_b   1.000
_cell.length_c   1.000
_cell.angle_alpha   90.00
_cell.angle_beta   90.00
_cell.angle_gamma   90.00
#
_symmetry.space_group_name_H-M   'P 1'
#
loop_
_entity.id
_entity.type
_entity.pdbx_description
1 polymer ?
#
loop_
_entity_poly.entity_id
_entity_poly.type
_entity_poly.pdbx_seq_one_letter_code
_entity_poly.pdbx_strand_id
1 'polypeptide(L)'
;SCRACSSPDGRDARYRASILVEEGGASAVVDAGPEFRLQALRARIGLPGGPPPPEALLLTHAHSDHVNGLDDIRPLTMERVLPVYGERETLDETARRFAYAFRKTQEGGGKPRIELREAPPGGIEIGALGELKAVPVPLLHGSIPALGWRFGRLAYLTDASAIPEGSFRLLEGVEVLVVDGLRTRPHETHFSFGQAIAAARRIGAAST
;
A
#
# COMPACT_ATOMS: atom_id res chain seq x y z
N SER A 1 28.69 -6.86 0.60
CA SER A 1 27.98 -5.60 0.33
C SER A 1 27.15 -5.72 -0.95
N CYS A 2 25.96 -5.14 -0.95
CA CYS A 2 25.09 -5.13 -2.11
C CYS A 2 25.62 -4.10 -3.14
N ARG A 3 25.87 -4.52 -4.38
CA ARG A 3 26.40 -3.64 -5.45
C ARG A 3 25.43 -2.49 -5.76
N ALA A 4 24.12 -2.72 -5.74
CA ALA A 4 23.12 -1.68 -5.92
C ALA A 4 23.12 -0.68 -4.76
N CYS A 5 23.18 -1.16 -3.51
CA CYS A 5 23.20 -0.26 -2.33
C CYS A 5 24.47 0.62 -2.24
N SER A 6 25.56 0.21 -2.86
CA SER A 6 26.82 0.98 -2.91
C SER A 6 27.01 1.74 -4.23
N SER A 7 26.04 1.69 -5.13
CA SER A 7 26.09 2.38 -6.41
C SER A 7 25.98 3.90 -6.22
N PRO A 8 26.77 4.71 -6.91
CA PRO A 8 26.58 6.16 -6.97
C PRO A 8 25.47 6.59 -7.92
N ASP A 9 24.88 5.68 -8.70
CA ASP A 9 23.79 5.96 -9.62
C ASP A 9 22.47 6.08 -8.86
N GLY A 10 21.84 7.26 -8.88
CA GLY A 10 20.54 7.51 -8.23
C GLY A 10 19.40 6.60 -8.74
N ARG A 11 19.56 5.97 -9.92
CA ARG A 11 18.61 4.99 -10.44
C ARG A 11 18.63 3.66 -9.68
N ASP A 12 19.69 3.39 -8.95
CA ASP A 12 19.81 2.22 -8.08
C ASP A 12 19.24 2.47 -6.68
N ALA A 13 18.93 3.72 -6.34
CA ALA A 13 18.26 4.05 -5.07
C ALA A 13 16.80 3.58 -5.09
N ARG A 14 16.41 2.83 -4.06
CA ARG A 14 15.06 2.27 -3.89
C ARG A 14 14.53 2.59 -2.51
N TYR A 15 13.29 3.01 -2.45
CA TYR A 15 12.49 3.04 -1.22
C TYR A 15 11.66 1.76 -1.12
N ARG A 16 11.08 1.51 0.06
CA ARG A 16 10.13 0.41 0.25
C ARG A 16 8.90 0.61 -0.62
N ALA A 17 8.21 -0.50 -0.89
CA ALA A 17 7.03 -0.51 -1.74
C ALA A 17 5.93 0.38 -1.16
N SER A 18 5.46 1.33 -1.95
CA SER A 18 4.32 2.21 -1.67
C SER A 18 3.92 2.89 -2.97
N ILE A 19 2.63 3.13 -3.16
CA ILE A 19 2.13 3.91 -4.29
C ILE A 19 1.14 4.97 -3.82
N LEU A 20 1.10 6.08 -4.54
CA LEU A 20 0.03 7.06 -4.51
C LEU A 20 -0.84 6.87 -5.74
N VAL A 21 -2.15 6.74 -5.56
CA VAL A 21 -3.13 6.63 -6.64
C VAL A 21 -4.04 7.84 -6.58
N GLU A 22 -4.27 8.48 -7.73
CA GLU A 22 -5.10 9.66 -7.86
C GLU A 22 -6.10 9.48 -9.02
N GLU A 23 -7.37 9.81 -8.78
CA GLU A 23 -8.42 9.82 -9.79
C GLU A 23 -9.48 10.86 -9.41
N GLY A 24 -9.89 11.69 -10.37
CA GLY A 24 -10.97 12.68 -10.17
C GLY A 24 -10.74 13.71 -9.06
N GLY A 25 -9.51 13.89 -8.60
CA GLY A 25 -9.18 14.75 -7.47
C GLY A 25 -9.14 14.04 -6.11
N ALA A 26 -9.60 12.79 -6.03
CA ALA A 26 -9.42 11.91 -4.87
C ALA A 26 -8.06 11.22 -4.92
N SER A 27 -7.51 10.88 -3.75
CA SER A 27 -6.24 10.16 -3.68
C SER A 27 -6.16 9.19 -2.50
N ALA A 28 -5.41 8.12 -2.71
CA ALA A 28 -5.09 7.13 -1.68
C ALA A 28 -3.62 6.74 -1.74
N VAL A 29 -3.04 6.44 -0.60
CA VAL A 29 -1.72 5.82 -0.50
C VAL A 29 -1.88 4.35 -0.13
N VAL A 30 -1.12 3.48 -0.78
CA VAL A 30 -0.96 2.09 -0.36
C VAL A 30 0.37 1.97 0.37
N ASP A 31 0.31 1.51 1.59
CA ASP A 31 1.40 1.32 2.56
C ASP A 31 2.19 2.61 2.90
N ALA A 32 2.70 2.64 4.12
CA ALA A 32 3.54 3.71 4.65
C ALA A 32 4.76 3.10 5.37
N GLY A 33 5.76 2.71 4.58
CA GLY A 33 7.02 2.15 5.08
C GLY A 33 7.94 3.20 5.72
N PRO A 34 9.12 2.79 6.22
CA PRO A 34 10.04 3.66 6.94
C PRO A 34 10.49 4.92 6.18
N GLU A 35 10.48 4.88 4.85
CA GLU A 35 10.83 6.04 4.03
C GLU A 35 9.63 6.87 3.57
N PHE A 36 8.43 6.62 4.11
CA PHE A 36 7.20 7.31 3.70
C PHE A 36 7.36 8.84 3.66
N ARG A 37 8.00 9.41 4.69
CA ARG A 37 8.26 10.86 4.72
C ARG A 37 9.05 11.33 3.50
N LEU A 38 10.10 10.60 3.12
CA LEU A 38 10.93 10.96 1.97
C LEU A 38 10.17 10.80 0.65
N GLN A 39 9.36 9.75 0.55
CA GLN A 39 8.48 9.50 -0.59
C GLN A 39 7.44 10.62 -0.73
N ALA A 40 6.76 10.98 0.36
CA ALA A 40 5.75 12.04 0.40
C ALA A 40 6.34 13.43 0.03
N LEU A 41 7.52 13.77 0.56
CA LEU A 41 8.22 15.01 0.21
C LEU A 41 8.65 15.03 -1.27
N ARG A 42 9.15 13.90 -1.79
CA ARG A 42 9.55 13.77 -3.21
C ARG A 42 8.34 13.89 -4.14
N ALA A 43 7.22 13.28 -3.78
CA ALA A 43 5.96 13.37 -4.51
C ALA A 43 5.21 14.69 -4.23
N ARG A 44 5.71 15.55 -3.31
CA ARG A 44 5.12 16.83 -2.92
C ARG A 44 3.69 16.71 -2.35
N ILE A 45 3.37 15.57 -1.73
CA ILE A 45 2.03 15.33 -1.17
C ILE A 45 1.67 16.40 -0.12
N GLY A 46 0.55 17.07 -0.30
CA GLY A 46 0.09 18.15 0.59
C GLY A 46 0.91 19.43 0.52
N LEU A 47 1.81 19.58 -0.46
CA LEU A 47 2.61 20.80 -0.67
C LEU A 47 2.11 21.59 -1.88
N PRO A 48 2.35 22.92 -1.93
CA PRO A 48 1.94 23.74 -3.08
C PRO A 48 2.43 23.18 -4.42
N GLY A 49 1.49 22.96 -5.36
CA GLY A 49 1.77 22.39 -6.69
C GLY A 49 2.03 20.89 -6.71
N GLY A 50 1.78 20.20 -5.62
CA GLY A 50 1.74 18.74 -5.54
C GLY A 50 0.32 18.20 -5.35
N PRO A 51 0.17 16.86 -5.26
CA PRO A 51 -1.11 16.23 -4.98
C PRO A 51 -1.65 16.62 -3.60
N PRO A 52 -2.98 16.61 -3.39
CA PRO A 52 -3.57 16.86 -2.09
C PRO A 52 -3.16 15.76 -1.07
N PRO A 53 -3.33 16.00 0.24
CA PRO A 53 -3.18 14.95 1.23
C PRO A 53 -4.12 13.76 0.93
N PRO A 54 -3.64 12.51 1.02
CA PRO A 54 -4.45 11.33 0.69
C PRO A 54 -5.67 11.22 1.58
N GLU A 55 -6.79 10.79 1.02
CA GLU A 55 -8.06 10.64 1.74
C GLU A 55 -8.20 9.27 2.40
N ALA A 56 -7.36 8.32 2.02
CA ALA A 56 -7.25 7.01 2.66
C ALA A 56 -5.81 6.50 2.63
N LEU A 57 -5.44 5.73 3.66
CA LEU A 57 -4.29 4.84 3.67
C LEU A 57 -4.80 3.40 3.57
N LEU A 58 -4.25 2.63 2.65
CA LEU A 58 -4.63 1.25 2.37
C LEU A 58 -3.44 0.36 2.74
N LEU A 59 -3.59 -0.51 3.73
CA LEU A 59 -2.53 -1.41 4.16
C LEU A 59 -2.64 -2.74 3.42
N THR A 60 -1.49 -3.27 3.00
CA THR A 60 -1.41 -4.60 2.41
C THR A 60 -1.25 -5.67 3.49
N HIS A 61 -0.33 -5.48 4.41
CA HIS A 61 -0.06 -6.34 5.56
C HIS A 61 0.79 -5.60 6.61
N ALA A 62 1.05 -6.22 7.77
CA ALA A 62 1.64 -5.53 8.92
C ALA A 62 3.17 -5.62 9.01
N HIS A 63 3.90 -6.01 7.96
CA HIS A 63 5.36 -6.00 8.03
C HIS A 63 5.92 -4.59 8.16
N SER A 64 7.09 -4.50 8.79
CA SER A 64 7.71 -3.23 9.18
C SER A 64 7.98 -2.29 8.02
N ASP A 65 8.34 -2.83 6.88
CA ASP A 65 8.62 -2.09 5.65
C ASP A 65 7.35 -1.55 4.96
N HIS A 66 6.17 -1.95 5.41
CA HIS A 66 4.87 -1.47 4.92
C HIS A 66 4.16 -0.51 5.89
N VAL A 67 4.47 -0.57 7.21
CA VAL A 67 3.71 0.20 8.21
C VAL A 67 4.55 1.11 9.10
N ASN A 68 5.88 0.96 9.18
CA ASN A 68 6.67 1.70 10.17
C ASN A 68 6.84 3.21 9.87
N GLY A 69 6.37 3.69 8.74
CA GLY A 69 6.23 5.13 8.44
C GLY A 69 4.89 5.74 8.85
N LEU A 70 4.05 5.00 9.57
CA LEU A 70 2.71 5.47 9.95
C LEU A 70 2.74 6.74 10.82
N ASP A 71 3.77 6.96 11.62
CA ASP A 71 3.93 8.20 12.39
C ASP A 71 4.20 9.41 11.49
N ASP A 72 4.87 9.21 10.39
CA ASP A 72 5.22 10.27 9.42
C ASP A 72 4.02 10.78 8.60
N ILE A 73 2.85 10.13 8.68
CA ILE A 73 1.62 10.67 8.09
C ILE A 73 0.98 11.78 8.92
N ARG A 74 1.46 12.02 10.14
CA ARG A 74 0.92 13.03 11.05
C ARG A 74 0.71 14.41 10.40
N PRO A 75 1.65 14.97 9.64
CA PRO A 75 1.43 16.28 8.99
C PRO A 75 0.25 16.29 8.03
N LEU A 76 -0.08 15.15 7.42
CA LEU A 76 -1.18 15.00 6.46
C LEU A 76 -2.55 14.79 7.16
N THR A 77 -2.54 14.61 8.50
CA THR A 77 -3.73 14.33 9.30
C THR A 77 -4.07 15.45 10.30
N MET A 78 -3.44 16.63 10.18
CA MET A 78 -3.63 17.71 11.14
C MET A 78 -5.06 18.28 11.13
N GLU A 79 -5.67 18.36 9.96
CA GLU A 79 -7.00 18.94 9.79
C GLU A 79 -8.13 17.92 9.78
N ARG A 80 -7.80 16.65 9.52
CA ARG A 80 -8.79 15.56 9.42
C ARG A 80 -8.27 14.25 9.99
N VAL A 81 -9.18 13.34 10.32
CA VAL A 81 -8.86 11.95 10.63
C VAL A 81 -8.70 11.19 9.30
N LEU A 82 -7.58 10.49 9.12
CA LEU A 82 -7.33 9.67 7.95
C LEU A 82 -7.84 8.24 8.20
N PRO A 83 -8.78 7.72 7.41
CA PRO A 83 -9.16 6.32 7.47
C PRO A 83 -8.00 5.44 6.96
N VAL A 84 -7.71 4.39 7.70
CA VAL A 84 -6.70 3.37 7.39
C VAL A 84 -7.40 2.04 7.22
N TYR A 85 -7.38 1.49 6.02
CA TYR A 85 -8.05 0.25 5.67
C TYR A 85 -7.07 -0.91 5.55
N GLY A 86 -7.49 -2.09 5.98
CA GLY A 86 -6.72 -3.32 5.89
C GLY A 86 -7.53 -4.52 6.34
N GLU A 87 -6.94 -5.70 6.35
CA GLU A 87 -7.52 -6.86 7.01
C GLU A 87 -7.46 -6.72 8.53
N ARG A 88 -8.38 -7.40 9.22
CA ARG A 88 -8.49 -7.39 10.68
C ARG A 88 -7.15 -7.63 11.38
N GLU A 89 -6.43 -8.69 10.99
CA GLU A 89 -5.15 -9.05 11.61
C GLU A 89 -4.07 -7.97 11.40
N THR A 90 -4.02 -7.39 10.20
CA THR A 90 -3.13 -6.27 9.86
C THR A 90 -3.44 -5.04 10.72
N LEU A 91 -4.72 -4.73 10.89
CA LEU A 91 -5.15 -3.58 11.70
C LEU A 91 -4.87 -3.79 13.18
N ASP A 92 -5.12 -4.99 13.71
CA ASP A 92 -4.86 -5.33 15.11
C ASP A 92 -3.36 -5.27 15.44
N GLU A 93 -2.50 -5.75 14.53
CA GLU A 93 -1.05 -5.64 14.68
C GLU A 93 -0.59 -4.17 14.60
N THR A 94 -1.15 -3.41 13.67
CA THR A 94 -0.89 -1.96 13.53
C THR A 94 -1.33 -1.21 14.79
N ALA A 95 -2.51 -1.50 15.33
CA ALA A 95 -3.00 -0.89 16.57
C ALA A 95 -2.12 -1.19 17.78
N ARG A 96 -1.58 -2.42 17.87
CA ARG A 96 -0.64 -2.79 18.94
C ARG A 96 0.69 -2.06 18.81
N ARG A 97 1.25 -2.00 17.62
CA ARG A 97 2.54 -1.37 17.32
C ARG A 97 2.50 0.14 17.51
N PHE A 98 1.43 0.78 17.08
CA PHE A 98 1.22 2.23 17.19
C PHE A 98 0.20 2.60 18.29
N ALA A 99 0.18 1.85 19.39
CA ALA A 99 -0.82 2.02 20.46
C ALA A 99 -0.93 3.46 20.99
N TYR A 100 0.18 4.22 20.97
CA TYR A 100 0.18 5.63 21.38
C TYR A 100 -0.72 6.52 20.51
N ALA A 101 -0.91 6.19 19.24
CA ALA A 101 -1.77 6.95 18.33
C ALA A 101 -3.25 6.91 18.76
N PHE A 102 -3.67 5.82 19.40
CA PHE A 102 -5.05 5.56 19.80
C PHE A 102 -5.34 5.87 21.28
N ARG A 103 -4.31 6.11 22.09
CA ARG A 103 -4.49 6.40 23.54
C ARG A 103 -4.42 7.90 23.80
N LYS A 104 -5.07 8.34 24.89
CA LYS A 104 -4.87 9.69 25.40
C LYS A 104 -3.41 9.82 25.85
N THR A 105 -2.70 10.79 25.30
CA THR A 105 -1.30 11.09 25.63
C THR A 105 -1.21 12.46 26.31
N GLN A 106 0.00 12.87 26.70
CA GLN A 106 0.24 14.18 27.29
C GLN A 106 -0.20 15.32 26.36
N GLU A 107 -0.56 16.46 26.93
CA GLU A 107 -0.87 17.68 26.19
C GLU A 107 0.39 18.21 25.47
N GLY A 108 0.20 18.81 24.29
CA GLY A 108 1.30 19.36 23.48
C GLY A 108 2.05 18.38 22.60
N GLY A 109 1.81 17.06 22.71
CA GLY A 109 2.35 16.04 21.81
C GLY A 109 1.47 15.84 20.57
N GLY A 110 2.06 15.96 19.38
CA GLY A 110 1.35 15.60 18.14
C GLY A 110 1.43 14.11 17.87
N LYS A 111 0.34 13.51 17.39
CA LYS A 111 0.25 12.12 16.93
C LYS A 111 -0.57 12.06 15.64
N PRO A 112 -0.41 11.02 14.80
CA PRO A 112 -1.25 10.87 13.62
C PRO A 112 -2.72 10.69 14.03
N ARG A 113 -3.61 11.37 13.34
CA ARG A 113 -5.06 11.26 13.55
C ARG A 113 -5.60 10.25 12.53
N ILE A 114 -5.62 8.99 12.93
CA ILE A 114 -6.01 7.85 12.09
C ILE A 114 -7.17 7.08 12.71
N GLU A 115 -7.96 6.46 11.86
CA GLU A 115 -9.04 5.54 12.24
C GLU A 115 -8.87 4.24 11.46
N LEU A 116 -8.72 3.13 12.18
CA LEU A 116 -8.58 1.81 11.57
C LEU A 116 -9.95 1.26 11.17
N ARG A 117 -10.10 0.84 9.93
CA ARG A 117 -11.32 0.32 9.34
C ARG A 117 -11.03 -0.96 8.56
N GLU A 118 -11.79 -2.01 8.81
CA GLU A 118 -11.68 -3.22 8.01
C GLU A 118 -12.12 -2.97 6.57
N ALA A 119 -11.32 -3.46 5.62
CA ALA A 119 -11.59 -3.28 4.20
C ALA A 119 -12.81 -4.14 3.77
N PRO A 120 -13.91 -3.53 3.31
CA PRO A 120 -15.06 -4.30 2.87
C PRO A 120 -14.78 -5.02 1.54
N PRO A 121 -15.26 -6.26 1.36
CA PRO A 121 -15.03 -7.03 0.12
C PRO A 121 -15.51 -6.33 -1.17
N GLY A 122 -16.53 -5.47 -1.06
CA GLY A 122 -17.08 -4.70 -2.18
C GLY A 122 -16.23 -3.51 -2.62
N GLY A 123 -15.17 -3.21 -1.86
CA GLY A 123 -14.31 -2.05 -2.09
C GLY A 123 -14.74 -0.81 -1.33
N ILE A 124 -13.88 0.20 -1.40
CA ILE A 124 -13.98 1.47 -0.69
C ILE A 124 -14.11 2.57 -1.75
N GLU A 125 -15.09 3.43 -1.59
CA GLU A 125 -15.21 4.67 -2.36
C GLU A 125 -14.46 5.79 -1.62
N ILE A 126 -13.56 6.46 -2.33
CA ILE A 126 -12.67 7.50 -1.82
C ILE A 126 -12.91 8.76 -2.63
N GLY A 127 -12.91 9.91 -1.94
CA GLY A 127 -13.32 11.17 -2.51
C GLY A 127 -14.75 11.55 -2.15
N ALA A 128 -15.08 12.83 -2.29
CA ALA A 128 -16.39 13.39 -1.91
C ALA A 128 -17.57 12.78 -2.71
N LEU A 129 -17.31 12.37 -3.94
CA LEU A 129 -18.28 11.75 -4.84
C LEU A 129 -17.93 10.29 -5.18
N GLY A 130 -16.95 9.68 -4.48
CA GLY A 130 -16.50 8.32 -4.74
C GLY A 130 -15.71 8.18 -6.04
N GLU A 131 -14.93 9.19 -6.38
CA GLU A 131 -14.19 9.26 -7.66
C GLU A 131 -13.17 8.14 -7.80
N LEU A 132 -12.55 7.74 -6.70
CA LEU A 132 -11.57 6.66 -6.67
C LEU A 132 -12.14 5.45 -5.92
N LYS A 133 -12.25 4.32 -6.58
CA LYS A 133 -12.67 3.06 -5.96
C LYS A 133 -11.48 2.13 -5.75
N ALA A 134 -11.22 1.74 -4.49
CA ALA A 134 -10.21 0.77 -4.10
C ALA A 134 -10.87 -0.57 -3.71
N VAL A 135 -10.54 -1.65 -4.41
CA VAL A 135 -11.07 -3.00 -4.14
C VAL A 135 -9.96 -3.86 -3.55
N PRO A 136 -10.14 -4.41 -2.33
CA PRO A 136 -9.16 -5.32 -1.73
C PRO A 136 -9.13 -6.65 -2.50
N VAL A 137 -7.94 -7.11 -2.79
CA VAL A 137 -7.68 -8.38 -3.49
C VAL A 137 -6.94 -9.30 -2.52
N PRO A 138 -7.56 -10.35 -1.96
CA PRO A 138 -6.90 -11.28 -1.07
C PRO A 138 -5.70 -11.95 -1.73
N LEU A 139 -4.57 -11.96 -1.02
CA LEU A 139 -3.30 -12.57 -1.42
C LEU A 139 -2.75 -13.43 -0.27
N LEU A 140 -1.73 -14.22 -0.58
CA LEU A 140 -0.93 -14.92 0.43
C LEU A 140 0.52 -14.43 0.36
N HIS A 141 1.07 -14.09 1.51
CA HIS A 141 2.48 -13.79 1.72
C HIS A 141 3.10 -14.89 2.61
N GLY A 142 3.47 -16.01 1.98
CA GLY A 142 3.74 -17.27 2.70
C GLY A 142 2.47 -17.80 3.35
N SER A 143 2.47 -17.90 4.67
CA SER A 143 1.30 -18.30 5.49
C SER A 143 0.47 -17.10 5.99
N ILE A 144 0.93 -15.88 5.74
CA ILE A 144 0.26 -14.65 6.22
C ILE A 144 -0.72 -14.17 5.15
N PRO A 145 -1.98 -13.88 5.50
CA PRO A 145 -2.89 -13.18 4.60
C PRO A 145 -2.37 -11.77 4.34
N ALA A 146 -2.51 -11.34 3.09
CA ALA A 146 -2.17 -9.99 2.65
C ALA A 146 -3.22 -9.48 1.67
N LEU A 147 -3.29 -8.18 1.47
CA LEU A 147 -4.14 -7.55 0.47
C LEU A 147 -3.30 -6.96 -0.66
N GLY A 148 -3.70 -7.25 -1.89
CA GLY A 148 -3.47 -6.35 -2.99
C GLY A 148 -4.61 -5.34 -3.09
N TRP A 149 -4.44 -4.32 -3.92
CA TRP A 149 -5.46 -3.30 -4.15
C TRP A 149 -5.69 -3.09 -5.64
N ARG A 150 -6.96 -3.09 -6.03
CA ARG A 150 -7.37 -2.78 -7.40
C ARG A 150 -8.05 -1.41 -7.47
N PHE A 151 -7.66 -0.61 -8.44
CA PHE A 151 -8.20 0.70 -8.77
C PHE A 151 -8.62 0.69 -10.24
N GLY A 152 -9.90 0.44 -10.52
CA GLY A 152 -10.39 0.32 -11.88
C GLY A 152 -9.59 -0.70 -12.70
N ARG A 153 -8.75 -0.22 -13.63
CA ARG A 153 -7.89 -1.02 -14.54
C ARG A 153 -6.46 -1.25 -14.02
N LEU A 154 -6.10 -0.66 -12.89
CA LEU A 154 -4.81 -0.86 -12.21
C LEU A 154 -4.97 -1.86 -11.07
N ALA A 155 -4.05 -2.80 -10.92
CA ALA A 155 -3.90 -3.61 -9.72
C ALA A 155 -2.46 -3.51 -9.18
N TYR A 156 -2.36 -3.41 -7.85
CA TYR A 156 -1.11 -3.38 -7.11
C TYR A 156 -1.07 -4.55 -6.14
N LEU A 157 -0.21 -5.53 -6.43
CA LEU A 157 -0.11 -6.83 -5.75
C LEU A 157 1.32 -7.00 -5.25
N THR A 158 1.70 -6.25 -4.22
CA THR A 158 3.03 -6.39 -3.59
C THR A 158 3.05 -7.55 -2.59
N ASP A 159 4.24 -8.06 -2.32
CA ASP A 159 4.50 -9.07 -1.28
C ASP A 159 3.56 -10.29 -1.37
N ALA A 160 3.54 -10.91 -2.53
CA ALA A 160 2.70 -12.06 -2.82
C ALA A 160 3.53 -13.31 -3.10
N SER A 161 3.18 -14.43 -2.48
CA SER A 161 3.66 -15.77 -2.85
C SER A 161 2.60 -16.56 -3.61
N ALA A 162 1.32 -16.18 -3.46
CA ALA A 162 0.21 -16.78 -4.18
C ALA A 162 -0.98 -15.83 -4.32
N ILE A 163 -1.73 -16.00 -5.39
CA ILE A 163 -3.04 -15.38 -5.62
C ILE A 163 -4.07 -16.50 -5.49
N PRO A 164 -4.93 -16.48 -4.44
CA PRO A 164 -6.02 -17.45 -4.30
C PRO A 164 -6.94 -17.46 -5.52
N GLU A 165 -7.51 -18.62 -5.85
CA GLU A 165 -8.34 -18.80 -7.04
C GLU A 165 -9.50 -17.80 -7.13
N GLY A 166 -10.15 -17.54 -6.00
CA GLY A 166 -11.24 -16.56 -5.91
C GLY A 166 -10.82 -15.13 -6.21
N SER A 167 -9.55 -14.79 -5.99
CA SER A 167 -9.02 -13.44 -6.22
C SER A 167 -8.83 -13.10 -7.70
N PHE A 168 -8.68 -14.11 -8.58
CA PHE A 168 -8.56 -13.85 -10.02
C PHE A 168 -9.79 -13.17 -10.61
N ARG A 169 -10.99 -13.44 -10.08
CA ARG A 169 -12.24 -12.75 -10.50
C ARG A 169 -12.20 -11.26 -10.22
N LEU A 170 -11.53 -10.86 -9.13
CA LEU A 170 -11.36 -9.45 -8.78
C LEU A 170 -10.35 -8.75 -9.70
N LEU A 171 -9.56 -9.50 -10.45
CA LEU A 171 -8.52 -9.00 -11.37
C LEU A 171 -8.95 -9.02 -12.84
N GLU A 172 -10.15 -9.47 -13.15
CA GLU A 172 -10.69 -9.46 -14.51
C GLU A 172 -10.76 -8.02 -15.05
N GLY A 173 -10.20 -7.79 -16.26
CA GLY A 173 -10.17 -6.48 -16.89
C GLY A 173 -9.10 -5.52 -16.36
N VAL A 174 -8.17 -6.00 -15.55
CA VAL A 174 -6.95 -5.24 -15.19
C VAL A 174 -6.06 -5.12 -16.43
N GLU A 175 -5.61 -3.89 -16.71
CA GLU A 175 -4.71 -3.59 -17.82
C GLU A 175 -3.30 -3.29 -17.38
N VAL A 176 -3.16 -2.65 -16.23
CA VAL A 176 -1.86 -2.35 -15.62
C VAL A 176 -1.73 -3.14 -14.33
N LEU A 177 -0.72 -3.98 -14.27
CA LEU A 177 -0.44 -4.82 -13.11
C LEU A 177 0.92 -4.48 -12.53
N VAL A 178 0.94 -4.06 -11.29
CA VAL A 178 2.16 -4.03 -10.47
C VAL A 178 2.13 -5.26 -9.58
N VAL A 179 3.07 -6.17 -9.76
CA VAL A 179 3.10 -7.45 -9.06
C VAL A 179 4.47 -7.73 -8.46
N ASP A 180 4.48 -8.39 -7.32
CA ASP A 180 5.72 -8.84 -6.65
C ASP A 180 6.56 -9.72 -7.57
N GLY A 181 7.86 -9.51 -7.55
CA GLY A 181 8.84 -10.30 -8.27
C GLY A 181 10.20 -10.12 -7.62
N LEU A 182 10.47 -10.88 -6.55
CA LEU A 182 11.64 -10.64 -5.71
C LEU A 182 12.95 -11.05 -6.39
N ARG A 183 12.99 -12.22 -7.03
CA ARG A 183 14.22 -12.81 -7.60
C ARG A 183 13.92 -13.92 -8.60
N THR A 184 14.95 -14.41 -9.28
CA THR A 184 14.82 -15.54 -10.24
C THR A 184 14.55 -16.87 -9.57
N ARG A 185 15.08 -17.08 -8.36
CA ARG A 185 14.88 -18.33 -7.60
C ARG A 185 13.58 -18.26 -6.79
N PRO A 186 12.87 -19.40 -6.57
CA PRO A 186 11.71 -19.43 -5.70
C PRO A 186 11.99 -18.89 -4.30
N HIS A 187 10.99 -18.32 -3.70
CA HIS A 187 10.97 -17.83 -2.33
C HIS A 187 9.68 -18.28 -1.65
N GLU A 188 9.72 -18.48 -0.33
CA GLU A 188 8.56 -18.98 0.41
C GLU A 188 7.43 -17.96 0.53
N THR A 189 7.78 -16.67 0.58
CA THR A 189 6.82 -15.59 0.84
C THR A 189 6.63 -14.62 -0.32
N HIS A 190 7.44 -14.71 -1.38
CA HIS A 190 7.38 -13.81 -2.53
C HIS A 190 7.37 -14.59 -3.85
N PHE A 191 6.77 -14.02 -4.87
CA PHE A 191 6.91 -14.53 -6.22
C PHE A 191 8.36 -14.42 -6.72
N SER A 192 8.81 -15.47 -7.40
CA SER A 192 9.92 -15.37 -8.32
C SER A 192 9.48 -14.64 -9.60
N PHE A 193 10.42 -14.14 -10.39
CA PHE A 193 10.09 -13.52 -11.69
C PHE A 193 9.26 -14.42 -12.60
N GLY A 194 9.56 -15.75 -12.61
CA GLY A 194 8.79 -16.70 -13.38
C GLY A 194 7.33 -16.83 -12.92
N GLN A 195 7.11 -16.82 -11.61
CA GLN A 195 5.76 -16.87 -11.02
C GLN A 195 5.00 -15.57 -11.26
N ALA A 196 5.66 -14.42 -11.12
CA ALA A 196 5.08 -13.12 -11.42
C ALA A 196 4.62 -13.02 -12.89
N ILE A 197 5.46 -13.45 -13.84
CA ILE A 197 5.12 -13.50 -15.27
C ILE A 197 3.94 -14.44 -15.53
N ALA A 198 3.91 -15.61 -14.87
CA ALA A 198 2.80 -16.56 -15.01
C ALA A 198 1.47 -15.97 -14.48
N ALA A 199 1.51 -15.28 -13.33
CA ALA A 199 0.37 -14.59 -12.76
C ALA A 199 -0.12 -13.46 -13.70
N ALA A 200 0.78 -12.64 -14.21
CA ALA A 200 0.46 -11.56 -15.14
C ALA A 200 -0.20 -12.07 -16.42
N ARG A 201 0.31 -13.16 -16.99
CA ARG A 201 -0.28 -13.80 -18.17
C ARG A 201 -1.67 -14.35 -17.88
N ARG A 202 -1.89 -14.94 -16.70
CA ARG A 202 -3.19 -15.47 -16.30
C ARG A 202 -4.22 -14.36 -16.09
N ILE A 203 -3.80 -13.22 -15.52
CA ILE A 203 -4.64 -12.03 -15.34
C ILE A 203 -4.96 -11.40 -16.70
N GLY A 204 -4.05 -11.49 -17.67
CA GLY A 204 -4.21 -10.90 -18.99
C GLY A 204 -3.93 -9.40 -19.02
N ALA A 205 -3.12 -8.88 -18.10
CA ALA A 205 -2.75 -7.48 -18.06
C ALA A 205 -1.95 -7.08 -19.30
N ALA A 206 -2.25 -5.91 -19.85
CA ALA A 206 -1.57 -5.37 -21.04
C ALA A 206 -0.16 -4.86 -20.72
N SER A 207 0.08 -4.43 -19.46
CA SER A 207 1.36 -3.95 -18.96
C SER A 207 1.60 -4.49 -17.55
N THR A 208 2.86 -4.89 -17.28
CA THR A 208 3.28 -5.43 -15.98
C THR A 208 4.67 -4.92 -15.62
#